data_ef9251d2602a652f591c1d85457147f1
#
_entry.id   ef9251d2602a652f591c1d85457147f1
#
_cell.length_a   1.000
_cell.length_b   1.000
_cell.length_c   1.000
_cell.angle_alpha   90.00
_cell.angle_beta   90.00
_cell.angle_gamma   90.00
#
_symmetry.space_group_name_H-M   'P 1'
#
loop_
_entity.id
_entity.type
_entity.pdbx_description
1 polymer ?
#
loop_
_entity_poly.entity_id
_entity_poly.type
_entity_poly.pdbx_seq_one_letter_code
_entity_poly.pdbx_strand_id
1 'polypeptide(L)'
;LILRTPGSTKDLSWYILPAANPDAAWRYFRRPLLADGRNASRGNDDMDDQTDEDGPDDLNGDSMITQMRVKDPAGEYVPAESDPRLMRKADPAKGEKGIYKIYSEGLDNDGDGEYNEDGPGGVNIGVTFPHLFKPFTADGGLWPGSEPETLAIMKFVVDHPEIAMTITFGTSNMCIQPPAGGRQSTFDATAIKIPERYVRMFGADPDRTYTMKEIVEMVRPIAPPGLEITESMLTSFLGLGAVVNPLEEDLKIYKELSERYKDFLKAAGLDAGRLDPPQPKDGSFELWSYYQIGVPTFSMDFWTLPEVKSGEKEKTGITADSLESMTPEALVALGETKIAAFLQEVGAPESLKPETLLEGVKSGKMTPRQMAAMLRQMSKTGESDSDDSKTRALLAFSDRELEGKGFVKWAPVKHPQLGEVEIGGPVPFTDSTPPPSMLKPLVDGQVPWALELSRKLARLKIRKIEVRSRGAGVYEITLWIENTGYLPFPTAMGRKDQHVGPAVVTLSGEGLTFLGGHSRTPVNGIEGGGAAKLQWLIQAPAGNKPLEVKLESPNAWGDAARVALEPGQGGAR
;
A
#
# COMPACT_ATOMS: atom_id res chain seq x y z
N LEU A 1 16.96 -15.34 9.93
CA LEU A 1 16.12 -16.48 9.58
C LEU A 1 16.28 -16.85 8.11
N ILE A 2 16.15 -15.90 7.18
CA ILE A 2 16.31 -16.12 5.73
C ILE A 2 17.60 -16.90 5.42
N LEU A 3 18.75 -16.40 5.87
CA LEU A 3 20.05 -17.04 5.63
C LEU A 3 20.21 -18.43 6.28
N ARG A 4 19.41 -18.72 7.31
CA ARG A 4 19.43 -20.02 8.01
C ARG A 4 18.44 -21.03 7.42
N THR A 5 17.56 -20.61 6.53
CA THR A 5 16.56 -21.49 5.91
C THR A 5 17.17 -22.16 4.67
N PRO A 6 17.27 -23.51 4.64
CA PRO A 6 17.85 -24.22 3.50
C PRO A 6 17.14 -23.86 2.18
N GLY A 7 17.92 -23.53 1.16
CA GLY A 7 17.43 -23.25 -0.18
C GLY A 7 16.81 -21.87 -0.38
N SER A 8 16.72 -21.00 0.65
CA SER A 8 16.16 -19.64 0.52
C SER A 8 16.96 -18.74 -0.42
N THR A 9 18.27 -19.02 -0.58
CA THR A 9 19.20 -18.26 -1.42
C THR A 9 19.65 -19.00 -2.66
N LYS A 10 19.12 -20.21 -2.92
CA LYS A 10 19.64 -21.07 -4.00
C LYS A 10 19.49 -20.42 -5.39
N ASP A 11 18.33 -19.81 -5.66
CA ASP A 11 18.01 -19.24 -6.98
C ASP A 11 17.59 -17.77 -6.85
N LEU A 12 17.85 -17.13 -5.71
CA LEU A 12 17.44 -15.76 -5.38
C LEU A 12 18.58 -14.99 -4.73
N SER A 13 18.75 -13.75 -5.13
CA SER A 13 19.51 -12.75 -4.40
C SER A 13 18.57 -11.97 -3.48
N TRP A 14 18.99 -11.72 -2.25
CA TRP A 14 18.26 -10.92 -1.27
C TRP A 14 19.04 -9.64 -0.98
N TYR A 15 18.44 -8.52 -1.32
CA TYR A 15 18.90 -7.21 -0.91
C TYR A 15 18.18 -6.84 0.38
N ILE A 16 18.90 -6.66 1.47
CA ILE A 16 18.33 -6.41 2.80
C ILE A 16 18.84 -5.07 3.30
N LEU A 17 17.93 -4.11 3.46
CA LEU A 17 18.18 -2.83 4.10
C LEU A 17 17.67 -2.92 5.55
N PRO A 18 18.56 -3.04 6.56
CA PRO A 18 18.12 -3.31 7.94
C PRO A 18 17.45 -2.12 8.62
N ALA A 19 17.77 -0.89 8.22
CA ALA A 19 17.16 0.33 8.71
C ALA A 19 17.10 1.35 7.59
N ALA A 20 15.90 1.66 7.12
CA ALA A 20 15.69 2.67 6.09
C ALA A 20 15.90 4.09 6.64
N ASN A 21 15.49 4.34 7.89
CA ASN A 21 15.74 5.57 8.62
C ASN A 21 16.62 5.26 9.85
N PRO A 22 17.95 5.38 9.72
CA PRO A 22 18.86 5.11 10.84
C PRO A 22 18.73 6.13 11.97
N ASP A 23 18.36 7.37 11.68
CA ASP A 23 18.23 8.44 12.68
C ASP A 23 17.04 8.17 13.61
N ALA A 24 15.87 7.86 13.04
CA ALA A 24 14.71 7.47 13.83
C ALA A 24 14.96 6.19 14.65
N ALA A 25 15.62 5.20 14.05
CA ALA A 25 16.00 3.98 14.77
C ALA A 25 16.96 4.26 15.94
N TRP A 26 17.86 5.22 15.79
CA TRP A 26 18.81 5.60 16.81
C TRP A 26 18.15 6.31 18.00
N ARG A 27 17.08 7.09 17.79
CA ARG A 27 16.31 7.77 18.86
C ARG A 27 15.75 6.79 19.89
N TYR A 28 15.40 5.58 19.51
CA TYR A 28 14.97 4.53 20.45
C TYR A 28 16.00 4.23 21.53
N PHE A 29 17.30 4.44 21.25
CA PHE A 29 18.41 4.18 22.18
C PHE A 29 18.92 5.43 22.91
N ARG A 30 18.38 6.61 22.61
CA ARG A 30 18.75 7.87 23.26
C ARG A 30 17.86 8.21 24.43
N ARG A 31 18.32 9.17 25.22
CA ARG A 31 17.54 9.79 26.30
C ARG A 31 17.68 11.32 26.21
N PRO A 32 16.60 12.07 26.54
CA PRO A 32 15.25 11.53 26.83
C PRO A 32 14.71 10.70 25.68
N LEU A 33 13.86 9.71 25.99
CA LEU A 33 13.22 8.84 24.99
C LEU A 33 12.13 9.62 24.28
N LEU A 34 12.27 9.80 22.97
CA LEU A 34 11.32 10.51 22.10
C LEU A 34 10.87 9.60 20.96
N ALA A 35 9.57 9.46 20.79
CA ALA A 35 9.00 8.71 19.66
C ALA A 35 8.81 9.64 18.46
N ASP A 36 9.86 9.78 17.66
CA ASP A 36 9.82 10.54 16.42
C ASP A 36 10.38 9.68 15.27
N GLY A 37 9.57 9.54 14.20
CA GLY A 37 9.91 8.74 13.01
C GLY A 37 10.63 9.52 11.91
N ARG A 38 10.86 10.83 12.09
CA ARG A 38 11.55 11.70 11.12
C ARG A 38 13.06 11.43 11.13
N ASN A 39 13.75 11.78 10.07
CA ASN A 39 15.22 11.72 10.02
C ASN A 39 15.86 12.92 10.76
N ALA A 40 17.18 13.08 10.65
CA ALA A 40 17.91 14.18 11.29
C ALA A 40 18.12 15.38 10.35
N SER A 41 17.33 15.50 9.28
CA SER A 41 17.30 16.74 8.50
C SER A 41 16.78 17.88 9.37
N ARG A 42 17.30 19.08 9.18
CA ARG A 42 16.81 20.23 9.92
C ARG A 42 15.39 20.59 9.51
N GLY A 43 14.53 20.79 10.50
CA GLY A 43 13.16 21.26 10.32
C GLY A 43 13.05 22.77 10.54
N ASN A 44 12.02 23.35 9.98
CA ASN A 44 11.54 24.70 10.23
C ASN A 44 10.03 24.61 9.96
N ASP A 45 9.28 24.22 10.97
CA ASP A 45 7.86 23.88 10.84
C ASP A 45 6.99 25.13 10.93
N ASP A 46 7.44 26.18 11.59
CA ASP A 46 6.77 27.50 11.71
C ASP A 46 7.13 28.49 10.59
N MET A 47 8.15 28.16 9.77
CA MET A 47 8.63 28.96 8.62
C MET A 47 9.26 30.30 9.01
N ASP A 48 9.91 30.38 10.15
CA ASP A 48 10.72 31.51 10.57
C ASP A 48 12.16 31.45 9.96
N ASP A 49 13.11 32.21 10.50
CA ASP A 49 14.51 32.22 10.04
C ASP A 49 15.40 31.19 10.76
N GLN A 50 14.86 30.39 11.70
CA GLN A 50 15.59 29.42 12.52
C GLN A 50 15.23 27.97 12.13
N THR A 51 15.82 27.00 12.77
CA THR A 51 15.57 25.58 12.52
C THR A 51 15.89 24.74 13.74
N ASP A 52 15.04 23.79 14.12
CA ASP A 52 15.20 22.88 15.25
C ASP A 52 15.33 23.63 16.61
N GLU A 53 14.68 24.78 16.78
CA GLU A 53 14.85 25.65 17.96
C GLU A 53 13.86 25.36 19.08
N ASP A 54 12.68 24.80 18.79
CA ASP A 54 11.69 24.42 19.80
C ASP A 54 11.61 22.90 19.99
N GLY A 55 12.67 22.32 20.50
CA GLY A 55 12.76 20.89 20.81
C GLY A 55 12.12 20.52 22.15
N PRO A 56 11.61 19.29 22.29
CA PRO A 56 10.98 18.83 23.52
C PRO A 56 11.95 18.69 24.68
N ASP A 57 11.53 19.16 25.86
CA ASP A 57 12.28 19.13 27.12
C ASP A 57 11.67 18.14 28.12
N ASP A 58 12.50 17.34 28.78
CA ASP A 58 12.11 16.46 29.88
C ASP A 58 11.93 17.29 31.18
N LEU A 59 10.71 17.80 31.39
CA LEU A 59 10.38 18.69 32.49
C LEU A 59 10.19 18.00 33.85
N ASN A 60 9.86 16.71 33.80
CA ASN A 60 9.64 15.93 35.03
C ASN A 60 10.86 15.09 35.41
N GLY A 61 11.91 15.02 34.57
CA GLY A 61 13.19 14.35 34.82
C GLY A 61 13.11 12.83 34.78
N ASP A 62 12.11 12.25 34.08
CA ASP A 62 11.93 10.80 33.98
C ASP A 62 12.68 10.17 32.81
N SER A 63 13.42 10.97 32.05
CA SER A 63 14.18 10.58 30.85
C SER A 63 13.30 10.13 29.67
N MET A 64 12.07 10.59 29.61
CA MET A 64 11.12 10.39 28.51
C MET A 64 10.46 11.71 28.14
N ILE A 65 10.06 11.85 26.92
CA ILE A 65 9.19 12.93 26.46
C ILE A 65 7.80 12.33 26.30
N THR A 66 6.88 12.78 27.16
CA THR A 66 5.51 12.34 27.17
C THR A 66 4.57 13.48 26.74
N GLN A 67 3.42 13.59 27.34
CA GLN A 67 2.48 14.67 27.06
C GLN A 67 2.34 15.56 28.29
N MET A 68 2.03 16.83 28.06
CA MET A 68 1.55 17.73 29.09
C MET A 68 0.12 18.17 28.78
N ARG A 69 -0.74 18.21 29.81
CA ARG A 69 -2.10 18.71 29.71
C ARG A 69 -2.29 19.92 30.61
N VAL A 70 -2.91 20.94 30.06
CA VAL A 70 -3.13 22.22 30.72
C VAL A 70 -4.61 22.50 30.80
N LYS A 71 -5.11 22.93 31.97
CA LYS A 71 -6.49 23.40 32.10
C LYS A 71 -6.64 24.73 31.37
N ASP A 72 -7.50 24.75 30.35
CA ASP A 72 -7.77 25.92 29.52
C ASP A 72 -9.28 26.02 29.26
N PRO A 73 -9.89 27.19 29.48
CA PRO A 73 -11.30 27.43 29.13
C PRO A 73 -11.63 27.22 27.64
N ALA A 74 -10.63 27.33 26.76
CA ALA A 74 -10.70 27.05 25.33
C ALA A 74 -10.16 25.66 24.97
N GLY A 75 -9.93 24.79 25.96
CA GLY A 75 -9.47 23.43 25.75
C GLY A 75 -10.42 22.59 24.88
N GLU A 76 -9.88 21.64 24.19
CA GLU A 76 -10.64 20.73 23.31
C GLU A 76 -10.85 19.34 23.93
N TYR A 77 -10.12 18.99 24.97
CA TYR A 77 -10.07 17.65 25.54
C TYR A 77 -10.76 17.55 26.89
N VAL A 78 -11.28 16.35 27.18
CA VAL A 78 -11.80 15.94 28.47
C VAL A 78 -11.26 14.55 28.84
N PRO A 79 -11.11 14.19 30.12
CA PRO A 79 -10.87 12.82 30.53
C PRO A 79 -12.01 11.91 30.08
N ALA A 80 -11.69 10.71 29.60
CA ALA A 80 -12.70 9.73 29.25
C ALA A 80 -13.39 9.17 30.52
N GLU A 81 -14.71 8.99 30.47
CA GLU A 81 -15.47 8.46 31.61
C GLU A 81 -15.04 7.01 31.96
N SER A 82 -14.64 6.23 30.95
CA SER A 82 -14.23 4.83 31.12
C SER A 82 -12.90 4.67 31.85
N ASP A 83 -11.97 5.62 31.65
CA ASP A 83 -10.66 5.65 32.28
C ASP A 83 -10.12 7.09 32.26
N PRO A 84 -9.97 7.78 33.41
CA PRO A 84 -9.53 9.17 33.47
C PRO A 84 -8.05 9.39 33.05
N ARG A 85 -7.29 8.33 32.82
CA ARG A 85 -5.97 8.41 32.20
C ARG A 85 -6.06 8.80 30.73
N LEU A 86 -7.16 8.40 30.07
CA LEU A 86 -7.41 8.71 28.67
C LEU A 86 -7.93 10.12 28.51
N MET A 87 -7.41 10.84 27.52
CA MET A 87 -7.91 12.12 27.09
C MET A 87 -8.62 11.93 25.73
N ARG A 88 -9.84 12.43 25.60
CA ARG A 88 -10.61 12.45 24.35
C ARG A 88 -11.04 13.85 24.00
N LYS A 89 -11.23 14.12 22.74
CA LYS A 89 -11.87 15.37 22.33
C LYS A 89 -13.30 15.44 22.88
N ALA A 90 -13.68 16.60 23.37
CA ALA A 90 -15.06 16.87 23.76
C ALA A 90 -15.96 16.80 22.53
N ASP A 91 -17.20 16.33 22.71
CA ASP A 91 -18.21 16.27 21.65
C ASP A 91 -19.18 17.47 21.74
N PRO A 92 -18.99 18.54 20.97
CA PRO A 92 -19.88 19.70 21.00
C PRO A 92 -21.32 19.35 20.59
N ALA A 93 -21.51 18.29 19.79
CA ALA A 93 -22.85 17.85 19.38
C ALA A 93 -23.65 17.27 20.56
N LYS A 94 -22.97 16.78 21.59
CA LYS A 94 -23.56 16.34 22.86
C LYS A 94 -23.58 17.42 23.94
N GLY A 95 -23.17 18.65 23.60
CA GLY A 95 -23.08 19.76 24.54
C GLY A 95 -21.89 19.71 25.47
N GLU A 96 -20.90 18.87 25.19
CA GLU A 96 -19.67 18.79 25.97
C GLU A 96 -18.76 20.00 25.66
N LYS A 97 -18.06 20.46 26.68
CA LYS A 97 -17.04 21.48 26.56
C LYS A 97 -15.70 20.90 26.99
N GLY A 98 -14.68 21.02 26.16
CA GLY A 98 -13.31 20.69 26.52
C GLY A 98 -12.78 21.61 27.62
N ILE A 99 -11.91 21.10 28.45
CA ILE A 99 -11.32 21.79 29.60
C ILE A 99 -9.81 21.65 29.66
N TYR A 100 -9.22 20.90 28.73
CA TYR A 100 -7.77 20.71 28.61
C TYR A 100 -7.30 20.99 27.20
N LYS A 101 -6.12 21.59 27.08
CA LYS A 101 -5.23 21.49 25.92
C LYS A 101 -4.19 20.41 26.20
N ILE A 102 -3.69 19.77 25.15
CA ILE A 102 -2.65 18.74 25.24
C ILE A 102 -1.51 19.15 24.30
N TYR A 103 -0.30 19.13 24.82
CA TYR A 103 0.93 19.43 24.11
C TYR A 103 1.93 18.27 24.28
N SER A 104 2.98 18.23 23.48
CA SER A 104 4.20 17.49 23.81
C SER A 104 4.84 18.08 25.07
N GLU A 105 5.53 17.27 25.85
CA GLU A 105 6.26 17.75 27.03
C GLU A 105 7.44 18.61 26.61
N GLY A 106 7.48 19.88 27.04
CA GLY A 106 8.54 20.84 26.73
C GLY A 106 8.17 22.28 27.03
N LEU A 107 9.01 23.19 26.59
CA LEU A 107 8.88 24.64 26.71
C LEU A 107 8.54 25.21 25.31
N ASP A 108 8.03 26.41 25.29
CA ASP A 108 8.02 27.29 24.13
C ASP A 108 9.38 28.02 24.15
N ASN A 109 10.34 27.52 23.35
CA ASN A 109 11.74 27.94 23.44
C ASN A 109 12.03 29.21 22.62
N ASP A 110 11.23 29.50 21.60
CA ASP A 110 11.35 30.66 20.72
C ASP A 110 10.38 31.81 21.10
N GLY A 111 9.31 31.51 21.83
CA GLY A 111 8.36 32.48 22.37
C GLY A 111 7.21 32.85 21.47
N ASP A 112 6.84 31.98 20.51
CA ASP A 112 5.76 32.19 19.56
C ASP A 112 4.38 31.79 20.12
N GLY A 113 4.35 31.01 21.21
CA GLY A 113 3.14 30.53 21.92
C GLY A 113 2.66 29.15 21.54
N GLU A 114 3.35 28.48 20.63
CA GLU A 114 3.22 27.04 20.39
C GLU A 114 4.25 26.28 21.25
N TYR A 115 4.27 24.96 21.20
CA TYR A 115 5.12 24.17 22.09
C TYR A 115 5.65 22.95 21.35
N ASN A 116 6.96 22.90 21.14
CA ASN A 116 7.66 21.77 20.54
C ASN A 116 7.27 21.50 19.09
N GLU A 117 6.98 22.52 18.29
CA GLU A 117 6.63 22.38 16.88
C GLU A 117 7.88 22.17 16.02
N ASP A 118 8.99 22.86 16.30
CA ASP A 118 10.27 22.69 15.61
C ASP A 118 11.21 21.73 16.36
N GLY A 119 10.74 20.51 16.53
CA GLY A 119 11.52 19.45 17.17
C GLY A 119 12.71 18.97 16.34
N PRO A 120 13.67 18.28 16.95
CA PRO A 120 14.92 17.85 16.29
C PRO A 120 14.66 16.80 15.21
N GLY A 121 14.69 17.23 13.97
CA GLY A 121 14.55 16.38 12.81
C GLY A 121 13.25 16.60 12.08
N GLY A 122 13.37 16.59 10.79
CA GLY A 122 12.51 17.22 9.87
C GLY A 122 11.63 16.30 9.03
N VAL A 123 12.15 15.20 8.49
CA VAL A 123 11.45 14.52 7.40
C VAL A 123 11.16 13.06 7.70
N ASN A 124 9.90 12.69 7.54
CA ASN A 124 9.48 11.29 7.53
C ASN A 124 9.76 10.67 6.15
N ILE A 125 10.84 9.93 6.02
CA ILE A 125 11.21 9.30 4.75
C ILE A 125 10.13 8.35 4.19
N GLY A 126 9.22 7.88 5.02
CA GLY A 126 8.09 7.03 4.63
C GLY A 126 7.01 7.73 3.80
N VAL A 127 7.12 9.05 3.57
CA VAL A 127 6.18 9.84 2.75
C VAL A 127 6.87 10.69 1.69
N THR A 128 8.17 10.45 1.42
CA THR A 128 8.99 11.25 0.49
C THR A 128 9.25 10.58 -0.86
N PHE A 129 8.66 9.42 -1.14
CA PHE A 129 8.73 8.79 -2.46
C PHE A 129 7.77 9.44 -3.45
N PRO A 130 8.08 9.38 -4.77
CA PRO A 130 7.38 10.19 -5.77
C PRO A 130 5.88 9.93 -5.92
N HIS A 131 5.41 8.70 -5.63
CA HIS A 131 4.01 8.37 -5.89
C HIS A 131 3.08 9.05 -4.88
N LEU A 132 2.25 9.98 -5.37
CA LEU A 132 1.32 10.78 -4.54
C LEU A 132 2.03 11.62 -3.47
N PHE A 133 3.27 12.00 -3.71
CA PHE A 133 3.98 12.92 -2.83
C PHE A 133 3.17 14.19 -2.58
N LYS A 134 3.13 14.63 -1.32
CA LYS A 134 2.47 15.86 -0.90
C LYS A 134 3.53 16.87 -0.45
N PRO A 135 3.76 17.93 -1.22
CA PRO A 135 4.65 19.00 -0.82
C PRO A 135 4.03 19.81 0.32
N PHE A 136 4.87 20.50 1.08
CA PHE A 136 4.46 21.45 2.13
C PHE A 136 3.60 20.81 3.23
N THR A 137 3.92 19.59 3.61
CA THR A 137 3.37 18.94 4.81
C THR A 137 4.44 18.90 5.89
N ALA A 138 4.05 18.98 7.17
CA ALA A 138 4.98 18.97 8.30
C ALA A 138 5.95 17.77 8.28
N ASP A 139 5.50 16.60 7.84
CA ASP A 139 6.33 15.39 7.74
C ASP A 139 7.05 15.25 6.39
N GLY A 140 6.67 16.01 5.37
CA GLY A 140 7.11 15.82 3.98
C GLY A 140 8.35 16.64 3.66
N GLY A 141 9.29 16.08 2.90
CA GLY A 141 10.42 16.83 2.38
C GLY A 141 10.00 17.86 1.32
N LEU A 142 10.94 18.69 0.87
CA LEU A 142 10.68 19.76 -0.10
C LEU A 142 10.23 19.25 -1.48
N TRP A 143 10.76 18.10 -1.92
CA TRP A 143 10.41 17.42 -3.18
C TRP A 143 10.61 15.92 -3.04
N PRO A 144 10.05 15.10 -3.93
CA PRO A 144 10.24 13.65 -3.88
C PRO A 144 11.72 13.28 -3.93
N GLY A 145 12.19 12.52 -2.94
CA GLY A 145 13.61 12.15 -2.85
C GLY A 145 14.54 13.30 -2.41
N SER A 146 14.03 14.34 -1.73
CA SER A 146 14.85 15.36 -1.11
C SER A 146 15.83 14.79 -0.10
N GLU A 147 15.42 13.74 0.59
CA GLU A 147 16.20 13.11 1.64
C GLU A 147 17.23 12.13 1.07
N PRO A 148 18.46 12.13 1.60
CA PRO A 148 19.53 11.25 1.11
C PRO A 148 19.18 9.77 1.21
N GLU A 149 18.45 9.34 2.25
CA GLU A 149 17.99 7.97 2.42
C GLU A 149 17.02 7.56 1.32
N THR A 150 16.01 8.40 1.06
CA THR A 150 15.02 8.15 0.01
C THR A 150 15.68 8.12 -1.36
N LEU A 151 16.56 9.09 -1.65
CA LEU A 151 17.29 9.16 -2.91
C LEU A 151 18.18 7.94 -3.12
N ALA A 152 18.88 7.49 -2.08
CA ALA A 152 19.73 6.30 -2.14
C ALA A 152 18.92 5.03 -2.41
N ILE A 153 17.77 4.86 -1.75
CA ILE A 153 16.86 3.71 -1.97
C ILE A 153 16.32 3.74 -3.40
N MET A 154 15.83 4.90 -3.87
CA MET A 154 15.30 5.04 -5.22
C MET A 154 16.36 4.72 -6.28
N LYS A 155 17.56 5.29 -6.13
CA LYS A 155 18.67 5.02 -7.03
C LYS A 155 19.03 3.54 -7.04
N PHE A 156 19.13 2.92 -5.87
CA PHE A 156 19.43 1.49 -5.77
C PHE A 156 18.40 0.64 -6.52
N VAL A 157 17.10 0.89 -6.32
CA VAL A 157 16.03 0.11 -6.99
C VAL A 157 16.06 0.31 -8.52
N VAL A 158 16.32 1.54 -8.98
CA VAL A 158 16.41 1.83 -10.43
C VAL A 158 17.65 1.20 -11.06
N ASP A 159 18.79 1.19 -10.35
CA ASP A 159 20.04 0.57 -10.82
C ASP A 159 19.98 -0.97 -10.80
N HIS A 160 18.96 -1.57 -10.17
CA HIS A 160 18.77 -3.02 -10.02
C HIS A 160 17.47 -3.53 -10.66
N PRO A 161 17.38 -3.53 -12.01
CA PRO A 161 16.17 -3.97 -12.72
C PRO A 161 15.84 -5.47 -12.53
N GLU A 162 16.77 -6.25 -11.96
CA GLU A 162 16.55 -7.65 -11.57
C GLU A 162 15.72 -7.82 -10.29
N ILE A 163 15.38 -6.74 -9.59
CA ILE A 163 14.47 -6.81 -8.44
C ILE A 163 13.10 -7.29 -8.92
N ALA A 164 12.71 -8.48 -8.49
CA ALA A 164 11.48 -9.15 -8.90
C ALA A 164 10.30 -8.88 -7.95
N MET A 165 10.58 -8.43 -6.72
CA MET A 165 9.59 -8.14 -5.68
C MET A 165 10.21 -7.29 -4.59
N THR A 166 9.40 -6.45 -3.96
CA THR A 166 9.81 -5.70 -2.76
C THR A 166 8.92 -6.09 -1.57
N ILE A 167 9.54 -6.11 -0.39
CA ILE A 167 8.83 -6.34 0.88
C ILE A 167 9.35 -5.32 1.88
N THR A 168 8.46 -4.55 2.49
CA THR A 168 8.79 -3.67 3.60
C THR A 168 8.32 -4.25 4.94
N PHE A 169 9.04 -3.93 5.98
CA PHE A 169 8.66 -4.24 7.36
C PHE A 169 8.50 -2.92 8.09
N GLY A 170 7.27 -2.57 8.43
CA GLY A 170 6.96 -1.27 8.99
C GLY A 170 5.58 -1.22 9.62
N THR A 171 4.94 -0.07 9.50
CA THR A 171 3.63 0.18 10.13
C THR A 171 2.45 -0.31 9.30
N SER A 172 2.60 -0.50 7.98
CA SER A 172 1.53 -1.00 7.10
C SER A 172 1.62 -2.50 6.88
N ASN A 173 0.51 -3.14 6.55
CA ASN A 173 0.48 -4.56 6.22
C ASN A 173 -0.45 -4.87 5.05
N MET A 174 0.08 -4.78 3.84
CA MET A 174 -0.66 -5.11 2.62
C MET A 174 -1.03 -6.61 2.51
N CYS A 175 -0.38 -7.47 3.31
CA CYS A 175 -0.73 -8.88 3.38
C CYS A 175 -2.00 -9.12 4.21
N ILE A 176 -2.35 -8.26 5.18
CA ILE A 176 -3.61 -8.33 5.93
C ILE A 176 -4.68 -7.47 5.25
N GLN A 177 -4.31 -6.26 4.89
CA GLN A 177 -5.18 -5.29 4.23
C GLN A 177 -4.64 -5.00 2.83
N PRO A 178 -5.08 -5.74 1.80
CA PRO A 178 -4.65 -5.50 0.43
C PRO A 178 -5.04 -4.09 -0.02
N PRO A 179 -4.35 -3.50 -1.00
CA PRO A 179 -4.65 -2.16 -1.48
C PRO A 179 -6.13 -2.01 -1.81
N ALA A 180 -6.76 -0.97 -1.30
CA ALA A 180 -8.17 -0.70 -1.56
C ALA A 180 -8.36 -0.05 -2.93
N GLY A 181 -9.39 -0.47 -3.66
CA GLY A 181 -9.86 0.22 -4.85
C GLY A 181 -10.85 1.37 -4.51
N GLY A 182 -11.28 2.12 -5.53
CA GLY A 182 -12.35 3.12 -5.40
C GLY A 182 -11.88 4.50 -4.93
N ARG A 183 -10.57 4.73 -4.81
CA ARG A 183 -10.02 6.06 -4.56
C ARG A 183 -10.18 6.94 -5.81
N GLN A 184 -10.61 8.18 -5.63
CA GLN A 184 -10.69 9.15 -6.73
C GLN A 184 -9.33 9.82 -6.93
N SER A 185 -8.88 9.89 -8.20
CA SER A 185 -7.71 10.67 -8.56
C SER A 185 -8.02 12.16 -8.50
N THR A 186 -7.09 12.94 -7.96
CA THR A 186 -7.18 14.40 -7.98
C THR A 186 -6.62 14.93 -9.29
N PHE A 187 -7.40 15.71 -10.01
CA PHE A 187 -6.99 16.43 -11.23
C PHE A 187 -7.84 17.68 -11.36
N ASP A 188 -7.38 18.65 -12.14
CA ASP A 188 -8.18 19.85 -12.42
C ASP A 188 -9.27 19.53 -13.43
N ALA A 189 -10.49 19.38 -12.94
CA ALA A 189 -11.66 19.07 -13.76
C ALA A 189 -12.09 20.23 -14.68
N THR A 190 -11.52 21.41 -14.51
CA THR A 190 -11.83 22.60 -15.30
C THR A 190 -10.86 22.86 -16.46
N ALA A 191 -9.69 22.19 -16.45
CA ALA A 191 -8.62 22.41 -17.44
C ALA A 191 -7.97 21.10 -17.88
N ILE A 192 -8.76 20.18 -18.46
CA ILE A 192 -8.30 18.88 -18.90
C ILE A 192 -7.73 18.94 -20.31
N LYS A 193 -6.48 18.51 -20.51
CA LYS A 193 -5.92 18.28 -21.83
C LYS A 193 -6.24 16.85 -22.27
N ILE A 194 -6.94 16.69 -23.39
CA ILE A 194 -7.27 15.36 -23.93
C ILE A 194 -5.97 14.73 -24.48
N PRO A 195 -5.60 13.49 -24.04
CA PRO A 195 -4.42 12.81 -24.57
C PRO A 195 -4.48 12.63 -26.09
N GLU A 196 -3.36 12.80 -26.79
CA GLU A 196 -3.27 12.78 -28.26
C GLU A 196 -3.94 11.56 -28.91
N ARG A 197 -3.85 10.39 -28.28
CA ARG A 197 -4.48 9.15 -28.74
C ARG A 197 -6.00 9.23 -28.86
N TYR A 198 -6.64 10.13 -28.12
CA TYR A 198 -8.10 10.31 -28.09
C TYR A 198 -8.58 11.55 -28.87
N VAL A 199 -7.66 12.45 -29.24
CA VAL A 199 -7.99 13.71 -29.93
C VAL A 199 -8.84 13.44 -31.19
N ARG A 200 -8.42 12.51 -32.04
CA ARG A 200 -9.16 12.14 -33.24
C ARG A 200 -10.50 11.45 -32.95
N MET A 201 -10.55 10.62 -31.93
CA MET A 201 -11.76 9.87 -31.58
C MET A 201 -12.86 10.80 -31.05
N PHE A 202 -12.48 11.82 -30.29
CA PHE A 202 -13.42 12.78 -29.71
C PHE A 202 -13.65 14.01 -30.59
N GLY A 203 -12.91 14.16 -31.69
CA GLY A 203 -12.95 15.38 -32.51
C GLY A 203 -12.44 16.61 -31.76
N ALA A 204 -11.51 16.43 -30.83
CA ALA A 204 -10.99 17.47 -29.96
C ALA A 204 -9.88 18.28 -30.63
N ASP A 205 -9.69 19.51 -30.17
CA ASP A 205 -8.53 20.33 -30.52
C ASP A 205 -7.36 19.99 -29.58
N PRO A 206 -6.19 19.58 -30.11
CA PRO A 206 -5.03 19.18 -29.29
C PRO A 206 -4.44 20.34 -28.48
N ASP A 207 -4.66 21.57 -28.86
CA ASP A 207 -4.10 22.75 -28.20
C ASP A 207 -5.03 23.38 -27.17
N ARG A 208 -6.25 22.86 -27.05
CA ARG A 208 -7.27 23.35 -26.12
C ARG A 208 -7.38 22.48 -24.87
N THR A 209 -7.69 23.10 -23.72
CA THR A 209 -8.15 22.42 -22.51
C THR A 209 -9.67 22.39 -22.46
N TYR A 210 -10.23 21.35 -21.85
CA TYR A 210 -11.65 21.08 -21.77
C TYR A 210 -12.06 20.90 -20.31
N THR A 211 -13.30 21.27 -19.99
CA THR A 211 -13.90 20.89 -18.71
C THR A 211 -14.37 19.43 -18.77
N MET A 212 -14.53 18.79 -17.63
CA MET A 212 -15.09 17.41 -17.55
C MET A 212 -16.47 17.34 -18.20
N LYS A 213 -17.30 18.37 -18.04
CA LYS A 213 -18.65 18.44 -18.66
C LYS A 213 -18.57 18.43 -20.19
N GLU A 214 -17.65 19.22 -20.79
CA GLU A 214 -17.45 19.24 -22.24
C GLU A 214 -17.02 17.86 -22.74
N ILE A 215 -16.14 17.17 -22.01
CA ILE A 215 -15.68 15.82 -22.38
C ILE A 215 -16.83 14.81 -22.31
N VAL A 216 -17.67 14.87 -21.29
CA VAL A 216 -18.89 14.03 -21.19
C VAL A 216 -19.78 14.22 -22.42
N GLU A 217 -20.03 15.48 -22.83
CA GLU A 217 -20.84 15.78 -24.02
C GLU A 217 -20.18 15.28 -25.32
N MET A 218 -18.85 15.32 -25.44
CA MET A 218 -18.12 14.81 -26.60
C MET A 218 -18.14 13.29 -26.68
N VAL A 219 -18.12 12.59 -25.54
CA VAL A 219 -18.11 11.13 -25.49
C VAL A 219 -19.53 10.53 -25.63
N ARG A 220 -20.56 11.24 -25.19
CA ARG A 220 -21.96 10.77 -25.21
C ARG A 220 -22.43 10.21 -26.57
N PRO A 221 -22.13 10.88 -27.73
CA PRO A 221 -22.57 10.37 -29.03
C PRO A 221 -21.91 9.08 -29.49
N ILE A 222 -20.71 8.78 -28.97
CA ILE A 222 -19.90 7.62 -29.37
C ILE A 222 -19.98 6.47 -28.37
N ALA A 223 -20.63 6.67 -27.23
CA ALA A 223 -20.82 5.65 -26.22
C ALA A 223 -21.91 4.64 -26.63
N PRO A 224 -21.80 3.38 -26.19
CA PRO A 224 -22.84 2.37 -26.40
C PRO A 224 -24.19 2.83 -25.84
N PRO A 225 -25.32 2.53 -26.55
CA PRO A 225 -26.64 2.86 -26.05
C PRO A 225 -26.91 2.27 -24.66
N GLY A 226 -27.39 3.10 -23.73
CA GLY A 226 -27.71 2.68 -22.35
C GLY A 226 -26.53 2.71 -21.37
N LEU A 227 -25.33 3.10 -21.80
CA LEU A 227 -24.20 3.29 -20.91
C LEU A 227 -24.28 4.69 -20.26
N GLU A 228 -24.40 4.72 -18.93
CA GLU A 228 -24.29 5.96 -18.17
C GLU A 228 -22.81 6.36 -18.03
N ILE A 229 -22.44 7.48 -18.64
CA ILE A 229 -21.07 8.00 -18.61
C ILE A 229 -20.87 8.76 -17.31
N THR A 230 -20.07 8.20 -16.39
CA THR A 230 -19.70 8.86 -15.15
C THR A 230 -18.34 9.56 -15.29
N GLU A 231 -18.12 10.63 -14.51
CA GLU A 231 -16.82 11.33 -14.47
C GLU A 231 -15.67 10.37 -14.08
N SER A 232 -15.90 9.47 -13.12
CA SER A 232 -14.93 8.45 -12.71
C SER A 232 -14.52 7.50 -13.86
N MET A 233 -15.49 7.10 -14.68
CA MET A 233 -15.25 6.26 -15.84
C MET A 233 -14.42 6.98 -16.91
N LEU A 234 -14.72 8.26 -17.16
CA LEU A 234 -13.95 9.08 -18.09
C LEU A 234 -12.54 9.39 -17.57
N THR A 235 -12.40 9.68 -16.29
CA THR A 235 -11.11 9.90 -15.62
C THR A 235 -10.20 8.68 -15.82
N SER A 236 -10.71 7.49 -15.54
CA SER A 236 -9.97 6.24 -15.72
C SER A 236 -9.64 5.96 -17.19
N PHE A 237 -10.60 6.17 -18.09
CA PHE A 237 -10.44 5.95 -19.53
C PHE A 237 -9.40 6.89 -20.15
N LEU A 238 -9.44 8.15 -19.80
CA LEU A 238 -8.50 9.16 -20.27
C LEU A 238 -7.14 9.07 -19.57
N GLY A 239 -7.05 8.38 -18.44
CA GLY A 239 -5.85 8.30 -17.61
C GLY A 239 -5.52 9.65 -16.97
N LEU A 240 -6.54 10.38 -16.51
CA LEU A 240 -6.37 11.68 -15.87
C LEU A 240 -5.96 11.54 -14.41
N GLY A 241 -5.00 12.37 -14.02
CA GLY A 241 -4.45 12.37 -12.66
C GLY A 241 -3.54 11.17 -12.38
N ALA A 242 -3.08 11.09 -11.13
CA ALA A 242 -2.26 9.97 -10.68
C ALA A 242 -3.05 8.66 -10.62
N VAL A 243 -2.40 7.54 -10.92
CA VAL A 243 -3.01 6.22 -10.74
C VAL A 243 -3.09 5.94 -9.24
N VAL A 244 -4.29 5.94 -8.68
CA VAL A 244 -4.53 5.81 -7.23
C VAL A 244 -5.14 4.46 -6.83
N ASN A 245 -5.53 3.65 -7.82
CA ASN A 245 -6.11 2.34 -7.58
C ASN A 245 -5.26 1.26 -8.24
N PRO A 246 -5.04 0.13 -7.57
CA PRO A 246 -4.43 -1.03 -8.20
C PRO A 246 -5.29 -1.50 -9.37
N LEU A 247 -4.65 -2.10 -10.38
CA LEU A 247 -5.37 -2.72 -11.47
C LEU A 247 -6.11 -3.98 -10.98
N GLU A 248 -7.26 -4.27 -11.56
CA GLU A 248 -8.15 -5.33 -11.09
C GLU A 248 -7.47 -6.71 -11.09
N GLU A 249 -6.65 -6.99 -12.11
CA GLU A 249 -5.90 -8.23 -12.22
C GLU A 249 -4.92 -8.40 -11.04
N ASP A 250 -4.18 -7.34 -10.69
CA ASP A 250 -3.24 -7.37 -9.56
C ASP A 250 -3.99 -7.41 -8.23
N LEU A 251 -5.09 -6.63 -8.10
CA LEU A 251 -5.89 -6.60 -6.88
C LEU A 251 -6.46 -7.97 -6.52
N LYS A 252 -6.87 -8.76 -7.51
CA LYS A 252 -7.32 -10.14 -7.30
C LYS A 252 -6.24 -10.98 -6.64
N ILE A 253 -5.00 -10.87 -7.11
CA ILE A 253 -3.85 -11.61 -6.58
C ILE A 253 -3.54 -11.17 -5.14
N TYR A 254 -3.55 -9.86 -4.86
CA TYR A 254 -3.35 -9.34 -3.51
C TYR A 254 -4.41 -9.87 -2.54
N LYS A 255 -5.69 -9.88 -2.93
CA LYS A 255 -6.78 -10.43 -2.11
C LYS A 255 -6.60 -11.93 -1.83
N GLU A 256 -6.26 -12.73 -2.85
CA GLU A 256 -6.01 -14.16 -2.67
C GLU A 256 -4.82 -14.43 -1.75
N LEU A 257 -3.73 -13.64 -1.87
CA LEU A 257 -2.58 -13.77 -1.00
C LEU A 257 -2.87 -13.30 0.43
N SER A 258 -3.72 -12.28 0.59
CA SER A 258 -4.18 -11.82 1.91
C SER A 258 -4.94 -12.92 2.66
N GLU A 259 -5.88 -13.60 2.00
CA GLU A 259 -6.61 -14.71 2.65
C GLU A 259 -5.66 -15.85 3.05
N ARG A 260 -4.70 -16.21 2.19
CA ARG A 260 -3.68 -17.21 2.51
C ARG A 260 -2.77 -16.77 3.66
N TYR A 261 -2.47 -15.48 3.77
CA TYR A 261 -1.67 -14.96 4.89
C TYR A 261 -2.44 -15.01 6.21
N LYS A 262 -3.73 -14.68 6.20
CA LYS A 262 -4.59 -14.82 7.37
C LYS A 262 -4.67 -16.27 7.86
N ASP A 263 -4.84 -17.22 6.92
CA ASP A 263 -4.81 -18.66 7.24
C ASP A 263 -3.44 -19.08 7.80
N PHE A 264 -2.35 -18.55 7.24
CA PHE A 264 -0.99 -18.80 7.70
C PHE A 264 -0.79 -18.27 9.15
N LEU A 265 -1.23 -17.04 9.45
CA LEU A 265 -1.16 -16.47 10.79
C LEU A 265 -1.98 -17.31 11.79
N LYS A 266 -3.17 -17.74 11.39
CA LYS A 266 -4.03 -18.60 12.21
C LYS A 266 -3.36 -19.95 12.51
N ALA A 267 -2.75 -20.58 11.52
CA ALA A 267 -2.02 -21.82 11.70
C ALA A 267 -0.78 -21.66 12.61
N ALA A 268 -0.18 -20.47 12.61
CA ALA A 268 0.96 -20.13 13.49
C ALA A 268 0.53 -19.66 14.89
N GLY A 269 -0.77 -19.54 15.17
CA GLY A 269 -1.29 -18.99 16.43
C GLY A 269 -1.01 -17.49 16.61
N LEU A 270 -0.85 -16.75 15.49
CA LEU A 270 -0.54 -15.33 15.46
C LEU A 270 -1.72 -14.48 14.98
N ASP A 271 -2.91 -15.06 14.90
CA ASP A 271 -4.16 -14.40 14.50
C ASP A 271 -4.91 -13.76 15.67
N ALA A 272 -4.30 -13.69 16.85
CA ALA A 272 -4.90 -13.04 18.01
C ALA A 272 -5.36 -11.63 17.64
N GLY A 273 -6.61 -11.29 17.98
CA GLY A 273 -7.22 -10.00 17.65
C GLY A 273 -6.30 -8.84 18.02
N ARG A 274 -5.87 -8.13 17.01
CA ARG A 274 -5.02 -6.96 17.11
C ARG A 274 -5.63 -5.84 16.28
N LEU A 275 -5.28 -4.60 16.58
CA LEU A 275 -5.74 -3.48 15.78
C LEU A 275 -5.27 -3.65 14.32
N ASP A 276 -6.15 -3.30 13.40
CA ASP A 276 -5.81 -3.32 11.97
C ASP A 276 -4.64 -2.37 11.68
N PRO A 277 -3.62 -2.81 10.93
CA PRO A 277 -2.54 -1.95 10.51
C PRO A 277 -3.06 -0.90 9.52
N PRO A 278 -2.47 0.30 9.49
CA PRO A 278 -2.86 1.31 8.51
C PRO A 278 -2.47 0.90 7.08
N GLN A 279 -3.17 1.46 6.11
CA GLN A 279 -2.76 1.38 4.70
C GLN A 279 -1.46 2.16 4.46
N PRO A 280 -0.67 1.82 3.43
CA PRO A 280 0.48 2.62 3.02
C PRO A 280 0.06 4.06 2.74
N LYS A 281 0.82 5.02 3.30
CA LYS A 281 0.57 6.46 3.12
C LYS A 281 0.96 6.90 1.70
N ASP A 282 0.35 8.00 1.25
CA ASP A 282 0.79 8.71 0.05
C ASP A 282 2.26 9.11 0.20
N GLY A 283 3.04 8.99 -0.88
CA GLY A 283 4.48 9.19 -0.83
C GLY A 283 5.28 8.05 -0.21
N SER A 284 4.67 6.88 0.07
CA SER A 284 5.39 5.72 0.61
C SER A 284 6.16 4.94 -0.45
N PHE A 285 7.17 4.19 0.02
CA PHE A 285 7.95 3.29 -0.83
C PHE A 285 7.07 2.22 -1.49
N GLU A 286 6.11 1.66 -0.77
CA GLU A 286 5.22 0.61 -1.25
C GLU A 286 4.40 1.09 -2.46
N LEU A 287 3.83 2.29 -2.37
CA LEU A 287 3.06 2.84 -3.48
C LEU A 287 3.97 3.18 -4.66
N TRP A 288 5.14 3.76 -4.41
CA TRP A 288 6.10 4.04 -5.47
C TRP A 288 6.58 2.78 -6.18
N SER A 289 6.94 1.75 -5.43
CA SER A 289 7.42 0.47 -5.96
C SER A 289 6.37 -0.24 -6.81
N TYR A 290 5.12 -0.27 -6.35
CA TYR A 290 4.03 -0.88 -7.11
C TYR A 290 3.62 -0.05 -8.33
N TYR A 291 3.35 1.26 -8.14
CA TYR A 291 2.75 2.10 -9.18
C TYR A 291 3.75 2.64 -10.20
N GLN A 292 5.01 2.84 -9.85
CA GLN A 292 6.02 3.42 -10.76
C GLN A 292 7.13 2.45 -11.15
N ILE A 293 7.55 1.54 -10.27
CA ILE A 293 8.51 0.48 -10.66
C ILE A 293 7.76 -0.71 -11.28
N GLY A 294 6.54 -0.99 -10.83
CA GLY A 294 5.67 -2.01 -11.43
C GLY A 294 6.00 -3.44 -11.01
N VAL A 295 6.68 -3.64 -9.89
CA VAL A 295 6.96 -4.97 -9.33
C VAL A 295 5.95 -5.34 -8.24
N PRO A 296 5.70 -6.63 -8.00
CA PRO A 296 4.93 -7.07 -6.84
C PRO A 296 5.52 -6.48 -5.56
N THR A 297 4.70 -5.77 -4.79
CA THR A 297 5.12 -5.07 -3.58
C THR A 297 4.24 -5.48 -2.43
N PHE A 298 4.85 -5.84 -1.31
CA PHE A 298 4.16 -6.21 -0.09
C PHE A 298 4.71 -5.42 1.08
N SER A 299 3.87 -5.16 2.07
CA SER A 299 4.30 -4.70 3.38
C SER A 299 3.80 -5.65 4.46
N MET A 300 4.58 -5.78 5.52
CA MET A 300 4.27 -6.60 6.68
C MET A 300 4.59 -5.81 7.93
N ASP A 301 3.64 -5.71 8.83
CA ASP A 301 3.88 -5.37 10.22
C ASP A 301 3.89 -6.66 11.04
N PHE A 302 4.79 -6.81 11.96
CA PHE A 302 4.83 -8.02 12.77
C PHE A 302 3.97 -7.91 14.01
N TRP A 303 3.58 -6.70 14.38
CA TRP A 303 2.83 -6.46 15.59
C TRP A 303 2.07 -5.13 15.56
N THR A 304 0.87 -5.13 16.08
CA THR A 304 0.10 -3.96 16.48
C THR A 304 -0.47 -4.21 17.88
N LEU A 305 -0.96 -3.18 18.54
CA LEU A 305 -1.62 -3.32 19.84
C LEU A 305 -2.76 -4.35 19.76
N PRO A 306 -2.91 -5.23 20.76
CA PRO A 306 -4.04 -6.13 20.84
C PRO A 306 -5.36 -5.35 20.89
N GLU A 307 -6.35 -5.83 20.13
CA GLU A 307 -7.69 -5.25 20.17
C GLU A 307 -8.32 -5.48 21.56
N VAL A 308 -8.83 -4.41 22.16
CA VAL A 308 -9.63 -4.55 23.38
C VAL A 308 -11.03 -5.00 22.98
N LYS A 309 -11.38 -6.24 23.25
CA LYS A 309 -12.75 -6.71 23.11
C LYS A 309 -13.62 -5.94 24.10
N SER A 310 -14.26 -4.88 23.66
CA SER A 310 -15.38 -4.30 24.39
C SER A 310 -16.43 -5.39 24.48
N GLY A 311 -16.85 -5.75 25.72
CA GLY A 311 -17.63 -6.94 26.04
C GLY A 311 -18.61 -7.38 24.97
N GLU A 312 -18.47 -8.60 24.52
CA GLU A 312 -19.27 -9.41 23.59
C GLU A 312 -20.40 -8.67 22.83
N LYS A 313 -20.03 -7.72 21.94
CA LYS A 313 -20.88 -7.43 20.79
C LYS A 313 -20.33 -8.31 19.65
N GLU A 314 -21.08 -9.32 19.26
CA GLU A 314 -20.77 -10.10 18.06
C GLU A 314 -20.53 -9.14 16.90
N LYS A 315 -19.29 -9.09 16.40
CA LYS A 315 -19.01 -8.37 15.16
C LYS A 315 -19.89 -9.00 14.07
N THR A 316 -20.64 -8.19 13.37
CA THR A 316 -21.57 -8.68 12.33
C THR A 316 -20.84 -9.31 11.13
N GLY A 317 -19.54 -9.09 11.02
CA GLY A 317 -18.72 -9.54 9.88
C GLY A 317 -19.05 -8.80 8.58
N ILE A 318 -19.87 -7.76 8.64
CA ILE A 318 -20.22 -6.95 7.48
C ILE A 318 -19.17 -5.84 7.33
N THR A 319 -18.44 -5.87 6.21
CA THR A 319 -17.45 -4.84 5.86
C THR A 319 -17.90 -4.10 4.61
N ALA A 320 -17.30 -2.93 4.33
CA ALA A 320 -17.57 -2.20 3.09
C ALA A 320 -17.29 -3.07 1.85
N ASP A 321 -16.24 -3.91 1.89
CA ASP A 321 -15.88 -4.79 0.78
C ASP A 321 -16.86 -5.96 0.65
N SER A 322 -17.34 -6.52 1.77
CA SER A 322 -18.38 -7.54 1.73
C SER A 322 -19.69 -7.00 1.17
N LEU A 323 -20.07 -5.77 1.54
CA LEU A 323 -21.24 -5.09 0.99
C LEU A 323 -21.09 -4.81 -0.51
N GLU A 324 -19.94 -4.37 -0.97
CA GLU A 324 -19.70 -4.07 -2.38
C GLU A 324 -19.86 -5.33 -3.27
N SER A 325 -19.53 -6.50 -2.73
CA SER A 325 -19.64 -7.80 -3.40
C SER A 325 -21.00 -8.49 -3.23
N MET A 326 -21.87 -7.98 -2.35
CA MET A 326 -23.19 -8.56 -2.10
C MET A 326 -24.20 -8.21 -3.22
N THR A 327 -25.11 -9.14 -3.49
CA THR A 327 -26.32 -8.83 -4.26
C THR A 327 -27.37 -8.18 -3.37
N PRO A 328 -28.31 -7.39 -3.93
CA PRO A 328 -29.41 -6.81 -3.15
C PRO A 328 -30.20 -7.85 -2.35
N GLU A 329 -30.43 -9.02 -2.92
CA GLU A 329 -31.14 -10.15 -2.28
C GLU A 329 -30.35 -10.71 -1.10
N ALA A 330 -29.03 -10.86 -1.22
CA ALA A 330 -28.16 -11.30 -0.15
C ALA A 330 -28.15 -10.32 1.02
N LEU A 331 -28.11 -9.02 0.73
CA LEU A 331 -28.18 -7.98 1.76
C LEU A 331 -29.52 -7.98 2.50
N VAL A 332 -30.64 -8.12 1.78
CA VAL A 332 -31.98 -8.23 2.36
C VAL A 332 -32.10 -9.49 3.24
N ALA A 333 -31.46 -10.59 2.83
CA ALA A 333 -31.47 -11.85 3.56
C ALA A 333 -30.72 -11.78 4.93
N LEU A 334 -29.86 -10.78 5.15
CA LEU A 334 -29.23 -10.57 6.47
C LEU A 334 -30.24 -10.22 7.56
N GLY A 335 -31.36 -9.58 7.19
CA GLY A 335 -32.45 -9.24 8.11
C GLY A 335 -32.16 -7.98 8.96
N GLU A 336 -33.21 -7.46 9.59
CA GLU A 336 -33.17 -6.22 10.37
C GLU A 336 -32.22 -6.31 11.57
N THR A 337 -32.20 -7.44 12.25
CA THR A 337 -31.37 -7.62 13.45
C THR A 337 -29.87 -7.52 13.15
N LYS A 338 -29.39 -8.15 12.06
CA LYS A 338 -27.99 -8.05 11.66
C LYS A 338 -27.64 -6.66 11.13
N ILE A 339 -28.55 -6.03 10.39
CA ILE A 339 -28.34 -4.65 9.92
C ILE A 339 -28.35 -3.66 11.08
N ALA A 340 -29.21 -3.84 12.09
CA ALA A 340 -29.21 -3.01 13.29
C ALA A 340 -27.88 -3.14 14.07
N ALA A 341 -27.42 -4.37 14.28
CA ALA A 341 -26.14 -4.63 14.93
C ALA A 341 -24.97 -4.02 14.14
N PHE A 342 -25.01 -4.15 12.82
CA PHE A 342 -24.04 -3.56 11.92
C PHE A 342 -24.05 -2.01 11.97
N LEU A 343 -25.21 -1.35 11.96
CA LEU A 343 -25.31 0.11 12.06
C LEU A 343 -24.77 0.62 13.42
N GLN A 344 -24.99 -0.14 14.50
CA GLN A 344 -24.39 0.17 15.79
C GLN A 344 -22.86 -0.03 15.79
N GLU A 345 -22.38 -1.08 15.12
CA GLU A 345 -20.94 -1.39 14.98
C GLU A 345 -20.21 -0.26 14.26
N VAL A 346 -20.80 0.32 13.22
CA VAL A 346 -20.20 1.39 12.41
C VAL A 346 -20.50 2.81 12.93
N GLY A 347 -21.12 2.95 14.10
CA GLY A 347 -21.45 4.24 14.68
C GLY A 347 -22.43 5.08 13.84
N ALA A 348 -23.35 4.42 13.12
CA ALA A 348 -24.29 5.12 12.26
C ALA A 348 -25.26 5.99 13.10
N PRO A 349 -25.65 7.17 12.60
CA PRO A 349 -26.61 8.03 13.28
C PRO A 349 -27.92 7.30 13.57
N GLU A 350 -28.54 7.55 14.74
CA GLU A 350 -29.82 6.94 15.14
C GLU A 350 -30.97 7.22 14.14
N SER A 351 -30.82 8.26 13.32
CA SER A 351 -31.77 8.57 12.23
C SER A 351 -31.76 7.52 11.12
N LEU A 352 -30.69 6.73 11.00
CA LEU A 352 -30.53 5.70 9.97
C LEU A 352 -31.10 4.36 10.47
N LYS A 353 -32.39 4.14 10.23
CA LYS A 353 -33.09 2.94 10.69
C LYS A 353 -32.84 1.75 9.77
N PRO A 354 -32.63 0.54 10.33
CA PRO A 354 -32.44 -0.70 9.56
C PRO A 354 -33.57 -0.97 8.56
N GLU A 355 -34.80 -0.73 8.97
CA GLU A 355 -36.00 -0.93 8.13
C GLU A 355 -35.95 -0.05 6.87
N THR A 356 -35.61 1.24 7.06
CA THR A 356 -35.52 2.21 5.95
C THR A 356 -34.43 1.83 4.95
N LEU A 357 -33.30 1.31 5.42
CA LEU A 357 -32.22 0.81 4.56
C LEU A 357 -32.66 -0.42 3.76
N LEU A 358 -33.26 -1.40 4.42
CA LEU A 358 -33.74 -2.61 3.75
C LEU A 358 -34.85 -2.33 2.75
N GLU A 359 -35.78 -1.41 3.05
CA GLU A 359 -36.80 -0.94 2.10
C GLU A 359 -36.17 -0.20 0.91
N GLY A 360 -35.13 0.61 1.14
CA GLY A 360 -34.37 1.28 0.09
C GLY A 360 -33.72 0.28 -0.87
N VAL A 361 -33.18 -0.81 -0.32
CA VAL A 361 -32.56 -1.89 -1.12
C VAL A 361 -33.63 -2.70 -1.86
N LYS A 362 -34.74 -3.08 -1.21
CA LYS A 362 -35.86 -3.81 -1.84
C LYS A 362 -36.51 -3.01 -2.97
N SER A 363 -36.60 -1.70 -2.82
CA SER A 363 -37.19 -0.80 -3.84
C SER A 363 -36.22 -0.38 -4.95
N GLY A 364 -34.96 -0.82 -4.89
CA GLY A 364 -33.91 -0.44 -5.85
C GLY A 364 -33.42 1.00 -5.73
N LYS A 365 -33.86 1.74 -4.69
CA LYS A 365 -33.40 3.11 -4.42
C LYS A 365 -31.99 3.18 -3.82
N MET A 366 -31.51 2.08 -3.25
CA MET A 366 -30.20 1.93 -2.67
C MET A 366 -29.57 0.60 -3.08
N THR A 367 -28.33 0.60 -3.46
CA THR A 367 -27.58 -0.61 -3.79
C THR A 367 -26.58 -0.96 -2.68
N PRO A 368 -26.17 -2.24 -2.51
CA PRO A 368 -25.11 -2.61 -1.59
C PRO A 368 -23.82 -1.83 -1.82
N ARG A 369 -23.50 -1.52 -3.07
CA ARG A 369 -22.33 -0.71 -3.46
C ARG A 369 -22.44 0.74 -2.97
N GLN A 370 -23.63 1.34 -3.01
CA GLN A 370 -23.88 2.68 -2.46
C GLN A 370 -23.76 2.68 -0.94
N MET A 371 -24.23 1.61 -0.25
CA MET A 371 -24.00 1.43 1.19
C MET A 371 -22.52 1.29 1.52
N ALA A 372 -21.76 0.54 0.74
CA ALA A 372 -20.31 0.42 0.90
C ALA A 372 -19.60 1.78 0.75
N ALA A 373 -20.01 2.58 -0.25
CA ALA A 373 -19.48 3.93 -0.45
C ALA A 373 -19.82 4.87 0.72
N MET A 374 -21.07 4.81 1.22
CA MET A 374 -21.52 5.59 2.39
C MET A 374 -20.72 5.22 3.64
N LEU A 375 -20.48 3.93 3.88
CA LEU A 375 -19.63 3.46 4.97
C LEU A 375 -18.20 3.99 4.89
N ARG A 376 -17.58 3.91 3.71
CA ARG A 376 -16.24 4.46 3.51
C ARG A 376 -16.19 5.99 3.74
N GLN A 377 -17.26 6.68 3.46
CA GLN A 377 -17.37 8.12 3.75
C GLN A 377 -17.57 8.40 5.24
N MET A 378 -18.38 7.58 5.93
CA MET A 378 -18.57 7.67 7.39
C MET A 378 -17.29 7.32 8.16
N SER A 379 -16.54 6.32 7.70
CA SER A 379 -15.23 5.95 8.29
C SER A 379 -14.20 7.08 8.20
N LYS A 380 -14.29 7.95 7.19
CA LYS A 380 -13.43 9.15 7.08
C LYS A 380 -13.78 10.26 8.07
N THR A 381 -15.01 10.30 8.56
CA THR A 381 -15.44 11.26 9.60
C THR A 381 -15.20 10.74 11.02
N GLY A 382 -14.82 9.47 11.17
CA GLY A 382 -14.59 8.79 12.45
C GLY A 382 -13.11 8.80 12.92
N GLU A 383 -12.28 9.77 12.50
CA GLU A 383 -10.89 9.88 12.99
C GLU A 383 -10.81 10.02 14.51
N SER A 384 -11.82 10.59 15.17
CA SER A 384 -11.87 10.69 16.64
C SER A 384 -12.09 9.34 17.34
N ASP A 385 -12.82 8.40 16.73
CA ASP A 385 -13.09 7.07 17.33
C ASP A 385 -11.87 6.13 17.20
N SER A 386 -11.01 6.35 16.19
CA SER A 386 -9.81 5.53 15.99
C SER A 386 -8.73 5.83 17.03
N ASP A 387 -8.54 7.08 17.39
CA ASP A 387 -7.58 7.50 18.43
C ASP A 387 -8.01 7.02 19.82
N ASP A 388 -9.28 7.09 20.14
CA ASP A 388 -9.84 6.56 21.39
C ASP A 388 -9.69 5.03 21.49
N SER A 389 -9.83 4.31 20.37
CA SER A 389 -9.68 2.86 20.35
C SER A 389 -8.22 2.44 20.50
N LYS A 390 -7.30 3.16 19.86
CA LYS A 390 -5.85 2.94 19.94
C LYS A 390 -5.34 3.22 21.36
N THR A 391 -5.75 4.34 21.96
CA THR A 391 -5.31 4.71 23.30
C THR A 391 -5.87 3.77 24.37
N ARG A 392 -7.11 3.29 24.23
CA ARG A 392 -7.67 2.23 25.08
C ARG A 392 -6.91 0.91 24.93
N ALA A 393 -6.56 0.52 23.71
CA ALA A 393 -5.77 -0.67 23.45
C ALA A 393 -4.37 -0.57 24.08
N LEU A 394 -3.73 0.60 24.00
CA LEU A 394 -2.45 0.88 24.63
C LEU A 394 -2.53 0.73 26.16
N LEU A 395 -3.51 1.34 26.80
CA LEU A 395 -3.67 1.21 28.25
C LEU A 395 -3.92 -0.22 28.69
N ALA A 396 -4.82 -0.93 28.00
CA ALA A 396 -5.10 -2.33 28.31
C ALA A 396 -3.86 -3.21 28.11
N PHE A 397 -3.06 -2.94 27.09
CA PHE A 397 -1.78 -3.61 26.85
C PHE A 397 -0.75 -3.26 27.93
N SER A 398 -0.63 -1.98 28.27
CA SER A 398 0.25 -1.50 29.34
C SER A 398 -0.08 -2.20 30.67
N ASP A 399 -1.33 -2.20 31.06
CA ASP A 399 -1.75 -2.77 32.34
C ASP A 399 -1.57 -4.29 32.39
N ARG A 400 -1.84 -5.00 31.28
CA ARG A 400 -1.83 -6.46 31.24
C ARG A 400 -0.43 -7.04 30.99
N GLU A 401 0.32 -6.47 30.05
CA GLU A 401 1.59 -7.06 29.57
C GLU A 401 2.83 -6.31 30.07
N LEU A 402 2.70 -5.04 30.48
CA LEU A 402 3.81 -4.19 30.92
C LEU A 402 3.72 -3.76 32.39
N GLU A 403 2.81 -4.34 33.17
CA GLU A 403 2.62 -3.99 34.60
C GLU A 403 2.33 -2.48 34.81
N GLY A 404 1.63 -1.85 33.85
CA GLY A 404 1.32 -0.42 33.84
C GLY A 404 2.47 0.49 33.36
N LYS A 405 3.63 -0.06 32.99
CA LYS A 405 4.83 0.72 32.62
C LYS A 405 4.75 1.35 31.22
N GLY A 406 3.74 1.06 30.43
CA GLY A 406 3.51 1.68 29.11
C GLY A 406 2.77 3.01 29.18
N PHE A 407 2.48 3.51 30.39
CA PHE A 407 1.79 4.78 30.60
C PHE A 407 2.31 5.49 31.84
N VAL A 408 2.76 6.74 31.68
CA VAL A 408 3.14 7.63 32.78
C VAL A 408 1.86 8.24 33.37
N LYS A 409 1.68 8.12 34.68
CA LYS A 409 0.51 8.70 35.36
C LYS A 409 0.60 10.22 35.35
N TRP A 410 -0.50 10.89 35.04
CA TRP A 410 -0.61 12.34 35.11
C TRP A 410 -0.22 12.85 36.49
N ALA A 411 0.80 13.69 36.55
CA ALA A 411 1.31 14.27 37.78
C ALA A 411 1.49 15.79 37.62
N PRO A 412 1.17 16.60 38.65
CA PRO A 412 1.32 18.05 38.57
C PRO A 412 2.79 18.46 38.53
N VAL A 413 3.13 19.35 37.60
CA VAL A 413 4.44 19.96 37.44
C VAL A 413 4.27 21.47 37.28
N LYS A 414 5.20 22.24 37.84
CA LYS A 414 5.19 23.70 37.71
C LYS A 414 5.93 24.08 36.42
N HIS A 415 5.19 24.38 35.40
CA HIS A 415 5.72 24.85 34.11
C HIS A 415 6.06 26.36 34.20
N PRO A 416 7.23 26.80 33.70
CA PRO A 416 7.66 28.20 33.85
C PRO A 416 6.78 29.20 33.09
N GLN A 417 6.19 28.80 31.94
CA GLN A 417 5.37 29.65 31.08
C GLN A 417 3.87 29.45 31.32
N LEU A 418 3.42 28.20 31.52
CA LEU A 418 2.00 27.82 31.63
C LEU A 418 1.48 27.72 33.09
N GLY A 419 2.37 27.82 34.08
CA GLY A 419 1.99 27.65 35.49
C GLY A 419 1.83 26.17 35.89
N GLU A 420 0.69 25.76 36.44
CA GLU A 420 0.46 24.37 36.80
C GLU A 420 -0.02 23.55 35.59
N VAL A 421 0.76 22.54 35.21
CA VAL A 421 0.44 21.56 34.19
C VAL A 421 0.44 20.15 34.79
N GLU A 422 -0.10 19.18 34.11
CA GLU A 422 0.07 17.77 34.47
C GLU A 422 0.81 17.05 33.35
N ILE A 423 1.93 16.40 33.68
CA ILE A 423 2.76 15.62 32.75
C ILE A 423 2.44 14.14 32.92
N GLY A 424 2.34 13.41 31.81
CA GLY A 424 2.01 12.00 31.76
C GLY A 424 1.64 11.56 30.34
N GLY A 425 0.96 10.43 30.24
CA GLY A 425 0.54 9.93 28.94
C GLY A 425 1.28 8.67 28.48
N PRO A 426 1.12 8.26 27.23
CA PRO A 426 1.75 7.06 26.70
C PRO A 426 3.28 7.16 26.74
N VAL A 427 3.93 6.08 27.16
CA VAL A 427 5.39 5.96 27.06
C VAL A 427 5.76 5.85 25.58
N PRO A 428 6.76 6.60 25.10
CA PRO A 428 7.21 6.55 23.72
C PRO A 428 7.45 5.12 23.22
N PHE A 429 7.04 4.81 21.99
CA PHE A 429 7.14 3.51 21.32
C PHE A 429 6.29 2.37 21.89
N THR A 430 5.51 2.55 22.94
CA THR A 430 4.65 1.48 23.49
C THR A 430 3.59 1.01 22.49
N ASP A 431 3.15 1.86 21.60
CA ASP A 431 2.13 1.56 20.58
C ASP A 431 2.68 0.94 19.28
N SER A 432 4.01 1.00 19.09
CA SER A 432 4.67 0.63 17.83
C SER A 432 5.74 -0.45 17.98
N THR A 433 6.22 -0.71 19.20
CA THR A 433 7.31 -1.65 19.45
C THR A 433 6.90 -2.70 20.49
N PRO A 434 6.85 -3.99 20.11
CA PRO A 434 6.53 -5.05 21.06
C PRO A 434 7.65 -5.26 22.08
N PRO A 435 7.32 -5.74 23.30
CA PRO A 435 8.35 -6.08 24.29
C PRO A 435 9.35 -7.09 23.75
N PRO A 436 10.61 -7.06 24.22
CA PRO A 436 11.67 -7.97 23.76
C PRO A 436 11.29 -9.47 23.84
N SER A 437 10.47 -9.84 24.81
CA SER A 437 9.96 -11.21 24.96
C SER A 437 9.10 -11.70 23.79
N MET A 438 8.42 -10.79 23.09
CA MET A 438 7.55 -11.10 21.95
C MET A 438 8.30 -11.10 20.61
N LEU A 439 9.47 -10.46 20.50
CA LEU A 439 10.19 -10.28 19.23
C LEU A 439 10.52 -11.62 18.54
N LYS A 440 11.11 -12.57 19.30
CA LYS A 440 11.51 -13.85 18.70
C LYS A 440 10.31 -14.66 18.18
N PRO A 441 9.23 -14.88 18.92
CA PRO A 441 8.04 -15.54 18.40
C PRO A 441 7.43 -14.86 17.18
N LEU A 442 7.35 -13.53 17.18
CA LEU A 442 6.81 -12.76 16.05
C LEU A 442 7.65 -12.93 14.78
N VAL A 443 8.98 -12.83 14.90
CA VAL A 443 9.90 -12.99 13.77
C VAL A 443 9.91 -14.42 13.25
N ASP A 444 10.01 -15.40 14.13
CA ASP A 444 10.04 -16.82 13.75
C ASP A 444 8.71 -17.25 13.11
N GLY A 445 7.59 -16.69 13.57
CA GLY A 445 6.27 -17.00 13.05
C GLY A 445 5.92 -16.31 11.73
N GLN A 446 6.43 -15.10 11.46
CA GLN A 446 5.98 -14.32 10.29
C GLN A 446 6.99 -14.26 9.13
N VAL A 447 8.31 -14.30 9.39
CA VAL A 447 9.34 -14.30 8.32
C VAL A 447 9.19 -15.49 7.34
N PRO A 448 8.72 -16.70 7.74
CA PRO A 448 8.44 -17.76 6.77
C PRO A 448 7.45 -17.35 5.66
N TRP A 449 6.54 -16.40 5.92
CA TRP A 449 5.66 -15.88 4.89
C TRP A 449 6.42 -15.09 3.81
N ALA A 450 7.41 -14.29 4.18
CA ALA A 450 8.25 -13.61 3.19
C ALA A 450 8.98 -14.61 2.28
N LEU A 451 9.43 -15.74 2.84
CA LEU A 451 9.99 -16.84 2.03
C LEU A 451 8.94 -17.50 1.15
N GLU A 452 7.71 -17.64 1.63
CA GLU A 452 6.60 -18.19 0.82
C GLU A 452 6.25 -17.24 -0.34
N LEU A 453 6.21 -15.92 -0.11
CA LEU A 453 6.04 -14.93 -1.17
C LEU A 453 7.14 -15.03 -2.23
N SER A 454 8.40 -15.18 -1.83
CA SER A 454 9.52 -15.33 -2.76
C SER A 454 9.42 -16.55 -3.67
N ARG A 455 8.79 -17.63 -3.21
CA ARG A 455 8.51 -18.83 -4.01
C ARG A 455 7.43 -18.64 -5.06
N LYS A 456 6.63 -17.58 -4.91
CA LYS A 456 5.53 -17.26 -5.83
C LYS A 456 5.97 -16.40 -7.01
N LEU A 457 7.21 -15.92 -7.02
CA LEU A 457 7.76 -15.11 -8.11
C LEU A 457 7.54 -15.77 -9.48
N ALA A 458 7.28 -14.94 -10.48
CA ALA A 458 7.20 -15.38 -11.86
C ALA A 458 8.50 -16.07 -12.28
N ARG A 459 8.39 -17.21 -12.96
CA ARG A 459 9.54 -17.98 -13.48
C ARG A 459 9.25 -18.39 -14.90
N LEU A 460 9.89 -17.73 -15.85
CA LEU A 460 9.71 -18.00 -17.27
C LEU A 460 10.61 -19.14 -17.72
N LYS A 461 10.04 -20.09 -18.43
CA LYS A 461 10.75 -21.25 -19.01
C LYS A 461 10.26 -21.58 -20.40
N ILE A 462 11.13 -22.14 -21.18
CA ILE A 462 10.80 -22.75 -22.46
C ILE A 462 10.08 -24.08 -22.18
N ARG A 463 8.78 -24.13 -22.42
CA ARG A 463 7.99 -25.34 -22.23
C ARG A 463 8.16 -26.33 -23.37
N LYS A 464 8.15 -25.84 -24.63
CA LYS A 464 8.16 -26.68 -25.83
C LYS A 464 8.65 -25.86 -27.02
N ILE A 465 9.39 -26.52 -27.92
CA ILE A 465 9.75 -26.00 -29.22
C ILE A 465 9.34 -27.04 -30.26
N GLU A 466 8.60 -26.64 -31.28
CA GLU A 466 8.31 -27.44 -32.45
C GLU A 466 8.97 -26.85 -33.68
N VAL A 467 9.59 -27.69 -34.46
CA VAL A 467 10.18 -27.36 -35.75
C VAL A 467 9.49 -28.16 -36.83
N ARG A 468 8.92 -27.49 -37.84
CA ARG A 468 8.30 -28.12 -38.97
C ARG A 468 8.99 -27.67 -40.25
N SER A 469 9.60 -28.61 -40.97
CA SER A 469 10.16 -28.33 -42.28
C SER A 469 9.03 -28.05 -43.31
N ARG A 470 9.19 -26.96 -44.06
CA ARG A 470 8.28 -26.57 -45.16
C ARG A 470 8.91 -26.79 -46.53
N GLY A 471 10.07 -27.45 -46.59
CA GLY A 471 10.84 -27.69 -47.81
C GLY A 471 11.81 -26.54 -48.15
N ALA A 472 12.72 -26.79 -49.08
CA ALA A 472 13.69 -25.78 -49.58
C ALA A 472 14.48 -25.01 -48.48
N GLY A 473 14.79 -25.67 -47.36
CA GLY A 473 15.49 -25.03 -46.23
C GLY A 473 14.62 -24.09 -45.43
N VAL A 474 13.30 -24.09 -45.63
CA VAL A 474 12.36 -23.26 -44.86
C VAL A 474 11.80 -24.07 -43.71
N TYR A 475 11.78 -23.45 -42.52
CA TYR A 475 11.27 -24.04 -41.29
C TYR A 475 10.30 -23.12 -40.59
N GLU A 476 9.22 -23.69 -40.09
CA GLU A 476 8.30 -23.04 -39.16
C GLU A 476 8.68 -23.45 -37.74
N ILE A 477 9.01 -22.43 -36.91
CA ILE A 477 9.37 -22.62 -35.50
C ILE A 477 8.21 -22.16 -34.65
N THR A 478 7.74 -23.01 -33.74
CA THR A 478 6.75 -22.65 -32.72
C THR A 478 7.33 -22.86 -31.35
N LEU A 479 7.31 -21.82 -30.54
CA LEU A 479 7.80 -21.83 -29.17
C LEU A 479 6.66 -21.57 -28.20
N TRP A 480 6.59 -22.36 -27.13
CA TRP A 480 5.75 -22.09 -25.97
C TRP A 480 6.62 -21.74 -24.78
N ILE A 481 6.33 -20.59 -24.19
CA ILE A 481 6.95 -20.10 -22.96
C ILE A 481 5.89 -20.21 -21.88
N GLU A 482 6.24 -20.79 -20.73
CA GLU A 482 5.35 -20.85 -19.57
C GLU A 482 5.91 -20.02 -18.41
N ASN A 483 5.03 -19.42 -17.63
CA ASN A 483 5.31 -18.88 -16.32
C ASN A 483 4.96 -19.95 -15.27
N THR A 484 5.96 -20.59 -14.69
CA THR A 484 5.78 -21.63 -13.67
C THR A 484 5.53 -21.05 -12.28
N GLY A 485 5.68 -19.73 -12.11
CA GLY A 485 5.38 -19.01 -10.88
C GLY A 485 3.88 -18.72 -10.72
N TYR A 486 3.51 -18.30 -9.52
CA TYR A 486 2.15 -17.88 -9.20
C TYR A 486 1.86 -16.43 -9.61
N LEU A 487 2.86 -15.54 -9.41
CA LEU A 487 2.74 -14.14 -9.78
C LEU A 487 2.88 -13.96 -11.30
N PRO A 488 2.17 -12.99 -11.91
CA PRO A 488 2.32 -12.67 -13.32
C PRO A 488 3.68 -12.03 -13.61
N PHE A 489 4.10 -12.06 -14.85
CA PHE A 489 5.24 -11.32 -15.35
C PHE A 489 4.84 -10.47 -16.56
N PRO A 490 5.07 -9.15 -16.49
CA PRO A 490 5.14 -8.36 -15.26
C PRO A 490 3.77 -8.27 -14.59
N THR A 491 3.64 -7.52 -13.47
CA THR A 491 2.32 -7.16 -12.92
C THR A 491 1.49 -6.42 -13.95
N ALA A 492 0.17 -6.34 -13.79
CA ALA A 492 -0.66 -5.53 -14.69
C ALA A 492 -0.22 -4.06 -14.68
N MET A 493 0.18 -3.53 -13.51
CA MET A 493 0.74 -2.19 -13.39
C MET A 493 2.07 -2.07 -14.13
N GLY A 494 2.99 -3.00 -13.98
CA GLY A 494 4.27 -3.02 -14.67
C GLY A 494 4.13 -3.09 -16.20
N ARG A 495 3.08 -3.77 -16.71
CA ARG A 495 2.74 -3.75 -18.15
C ARG A 495 2.25 -2.37 -18.60
N LYS A 496 1.48 -1.69 -17.76
CA LYS A 496 0.93 -0.37 -18.07
C LYS A 496 2.03 0.70 -18.11
N ASP A 497 2.91 0.71 -17.12
CA ASP A 497 3.95 1.74 -16.98
C ASP A 497 5.20 1.45 -17.81
N GLN A 498 5.36 0.19 -18.26
CA GLN A 498 6.49 -0.27 -19.09
C GLN A 498 7.87 -0.06 -18.46
N HIS A 499 7.94 0.16 -17.15
CA HIS A 499 9.23 0.29 -16.44
C HIS A 499 9.93 -1.07 -16.36
N VAL A 500 9.20 -2.13 -16.06
CA VAL A 500 9.70 -3.51 -16.20
C VAL A 500 9.71 -3.85 -17.68
N GLY A 501 10.91 -4.00 -18.26
CA GLY A 501 11.07 -4.36 -19.66
C GLY A 501 10.43 -5.73 -19.97
N PRO A 502 10.05 -5.98 -21.24
CA PRO A 502 9.48 -7.27 -21.64
C PRO A 502 10.53 -8.38 -21.53
N ALA A 503 10.08 -9.62 -21.36
CA ALA A 503 10.92 -10.76 -21.68
C ALA A 503 11.20 -10.79 -23.20
N VAL A 504 12.40 -11.22 -23.57
CA VAL A 504 12.80 -11.25 -25.00
C VAL A 504 13.21 -12.66 -25.36
N VAL A 505 12.64 -13.17 -26.44
CA VAL A 505 13.12 -14.39 -27.09
C VAL A 505 14.04 -14.02 -28.23
N THR A 506 15.25 -14.54 -28.18
CA THR A 506 16.24 -14.42 -29.25
C THR A 506 16.38 -15.78 -29.97
N LEU A 507 16.10 -15.80 -31.26
CA LEU A 507 16.45 -16.89 -32.14
C LEU A 507 17.75 -16.55 -32.86
N SER A 508 18.74 -17.42 -32.79
CA SER A 508 20.03 -17.24 -33.47
C SER A 508 20.53 -18.55 -34.10
N GLY A 509 21.27 -18.40 -35.17
CA GLY A 509 21.89 -19.50 -35.92
C GLY A 509 22.65 -18.92 -37.11
N GLU A 510 23.60 -19.70 -37.65
CA GLU A 510 24.42 -19.25 -38.76
C GLU A 510 23.62 -19.20 -40.08
N GLY A 511 23.67 -18.05 -40.75
CA GLY A 511 23.04 -17.90 -42.07
C GLY A 511 21.51 -17.91 -42.09
N LEU A 512 20.86 -17.64 -40.93
CA LEU A 512 19.39 -17.58 -40.86
C LEU A 512 18.84 -16.34 -41.55
N THR A 513 17.80 -16.54 -42.34
CA THR A 513 16.96 -15.46 -42.88
C THR A 513 15.56 -15.57 -42.30
N PHE A 514 15.06 -14.50 -41.70
CA PHE A 514 13.69 -14.46 -41.17
C PHE A 514 12.73 -14.07 -42.27
N LEU A 515 11.86 -15.00 -42.67
CA LEU A 515 10.79 -14.79 -43.64
C LEU A 515 9.51 -14.28 -42.95
N GLY A 516 9.34 -14.61 -41.67
CA GLY A 516 8.27 -14.15 -40.81
C GLY A 516 8.73 -14.15 -39.35
N GLY A 517 8.38 -13.10 -38.61
CA GLY A 517 8.90 -12.85 -37.26
C GLY A 517 10.25 -12.15 -37.28
N HIS A 518 10.82 -11.92 -36.09
CA HIS A 518 12.11 -11.23 -35.89
C HIS A 518 13.03 -12.08 -35.02
N SER A 519 14.35 -11.94 -35.21
CA SER A 519 15.36 -12.66 -34.40
C SER A 519 15.22 -12.37 -32.91
N ARG A 520 14.79 -11.14 -32.54
CA ARG A 520 14.44 -10.75 -31.18
C ARG A 520 12.96 -10.41 -31.11
N THR A 521 12.21 -11.17 -30.33
CA THR A 521 10.78 -11.03 -30.19
C THR A 521 10.40 -10.78 -28.75
N PRO A 522 9.80 -9.63 -28.41
CA PRO A 522 9.36 -9.33 -27.06
C PRO A 522 8.12 -10.15 -26.69
N VAL A 523 8.01 -10.47 -25.40
CA VAL A 523 6.86 -11.11 -24.76
C VAL A 523 6.34 -10.15 -23.70
N ASN A 524 5.19 -9.54 -23.96
CA ASN A 524 4.67 -8.43 -23.17
C ASN A 524 4.07 -8.84 -21.81
N GLY A 525 3.78 -10.09 -21.59
CA GLY A 525 3.31 -10.59 -20.30
C GLY A 525 2.82 -12.02 -20.37
N ILE A 526 2.99 -12.74 -19.24
CA ILE A 526 2.47 -14.09 -19.03
C ILE A 526 1.92 -14.19 -17.61
N GLU A 527 0.64 -14.49 -17.49
CA GLU A 527 -0.02 -14.71 -16.20
C GLU A 527 0.61 -15.86 -15.42
N GLY A 528 0.43 -15.87 -14.10
CA GLY A 528 0.88 -16.99 -13.26
C GLY A 528 0.28 -18.32 -13.70
N GLY A 529 1.12 -19.33 -13.91
CA GLY A 529 0.70 -20.62 -14.48
C GLY A 529 0.28 -20.56 -15.96
N GLY A 530 0.36 -19.39 -16.60
CA GLY A 530 0.00 -19.18 -18.00
C GLY A 530 1.12 -19.50 -18.98
N ALA A 531 0.80 -19.45 -20.29
CA ALA A 531 1.77 -19.65 -21.36
C ALA A 531 1.54 -18.71 -22.55
N ALA A 532 2.64 -18.30 -23.18
CA ALA A 532 2.63 -17.56 -24.43
C ALA A 532 3.16 -18.42 -25.58
N LYS A 533 2.59 -18.23 -26.78
CA LYS A 533 2.99 -18.91 -28.00
C LYS A 533 3.60 -17.91 -28.96
N LEU A 534 4.79 -18.22 -29.49
CA LEU A 534 5.48 -17.46 -30.53
C LEU A 534 5.72 -18.32 -31.76
N GLN A 535 5.72 -17.72 -32.95
CA GLN A 535 5.94 -18.41 -34.21
C GLN A 535 6.86 -17.61 -35.12
N TRP A 536 7.74 -18.30 -35.82
CA TRP A 536 8.62 -17.76 -36.84
C TRP A 536 8.61 -18.62 -38.07
N LEU A 537 8.85 -18.00 -39.20
CA LEU A 537 9.18 -18.68 -40.46
C LEU A 537 10.61 -18.26 -40.82
N ILE A 538 11.51 -19.23 -40.86
CA ILE A 538 12.93 -18.98 -41.14
C ILE A 538 13.39 -19.80 -42.32
N GLN A 539 14.40 -19.28 -43.05
CA GLN A 539 15.19 -20.02 -43.99
C GLN A 539 16.59 -20.26 -43.43
N ALA A 540 17.05 -21.48 -43.45
CA ALA A 540 18.39 -21.87 -43.00
C ALA A 540 19.19 -22.50 -44.14
N PRO A 541 20.52 -22.28 -44.20
CA PRO A 541 21.38 -22.90 -45.19
C PRO A 541 21.47 -24.42 -45.02
N ALA A 542 21.76 -25.13 -46.09
CA ALA A 542 21.99 -26.57 -46.03
C ALA A 542 23.21 -26.85 -45.16
N GLY A 543 23.09 -27.78 -44.15
CA GLY A 543 24.19 -28.16 -43.31
C GLY A 543 23.90 -28.24 -41.82
N ASN A 544 22.62 -28.15 -41.42
CA ASN A 544 22.06 -28.50 -40.10
C ASN A 544 22.88 -28.07 -38.85
N LYS A 545 23.26 -26.78 -38.75
CA LYS A 545 23.65 -26.24 -37.46
C LYS A 545 22.42 -26.05 -36.57
N PRO A 546 22.51 -26.36 -35.27
CA PRO A 546 21.36 -26.19 -34.38
C PRO A 546 20.98 -24.72 -34.26
N LEU A 547 19.67 -24.47 -34.20
CA LEU A 547 19.09 -23.19 -33.85
C LEU A 547 19.25 -23.00 -32.33
N GLU A 548 19.71 -21.85 -31.91
CA GLU A 548 19.73 -21.45 -30.51
C GLU A 548 18.53 -20.56 -30.21
N VAL A 549 17.80 -20.92 -29.15
CA VAL A 549 16.67 -20.16 -28.61
C VAL A 549 17.05 -19.72 -27.23
N LYS A 550 17.07 -18.41 -26.98
CA LYS A 550 17.36 -17.81 -25.67
C LYS A 550 16.18 -16.99 -25.21
N LEU A 551 15.66 -17.29 -24.03
CA LEU A 551 14.64 -16.51 -23.34
C LEU A 551 15.33 -15.71 -22.22
N GLU A 552 15.21 -14.40 -22.26
CA GLU A 552 15.79 -13.48 -21.28
C GLU A 552 14.67 -12.62 -20.69
N SER A 553 14.72 -12.40 -19.40
CA SER A 553 13.81 -11.52 -18.67
C SER A 553 14.61 -10.71 -17.67
N PRO A 554 14.23 -9.45 -17.39
CA PRO A 554 14.93 -8.64 -16.39
C PRO A 554 14.85 -9.26 -14.98
N ASN A 555 13.68 -9.78 -14.57
CA ASN A 555 13.43 -10.20 -13.19
C ASN A 555 12.53 -11.45 -13.04
N ALA A 556 12.42 -12.28 -14.09
CA ALA A 556 11.63 -13.52 -14.04
C ALA A 556 12.42 -14.73 -14.58
N TRP A 557 13.71 -14.76 -14.30
CA TRP A 557 14.66 -15.76 -14.82
C TRP A 557 14.76 -15.77 -16.35
N GLY A 558 15.18 -16.85 -16.88
CA GLY A 558 15.29 -17.09 -18.31
C GLY A 558 15.61 -18.54 -18.57
N ASP A 559 15.69 -18.93 -19.86
CA ASP A 559 15.96 -20.29 -20.29
C ASP A 559 16.64 -20.29 -21.65
N ALA A 560 17.30 -21.37 -21.99
CA ALA A 560 17.92 -21.53 -23.30
C ALA A 560 17.80 -22.97 -23.82
N ALA A 561 17.59 -23.10 -25.10
CA ALA A 561 17.50 -24.41 -25.76
C ALA A 561 18.23 -24.39 -27.10
N ARG A 562 18.71 -25.56 -27.53
CA ARG A 562 19.22 -25.82 -28.87
C ARG A 562 18.33 -26.79 -29.58
N VAL A 563 17.96 -26.48 -30.82
CA VAL A 563 17.02 -27.29 -31.60
C VAL A 563 17.63 -27.62 -32.95
N ALA A 564 17.64 -28.89 -33.29
CA ALA A 564 18.10 -29.33 -34.61
C ALA A 564 17.05 -28.95 -35.70
N LEU A 565 17.56 -28.47 -36.82
CA LEU A 565 16.76 -28.24 -38.04
C LEU A 565 16.86 -29.50 -38.92
N GLU A 566 16.00 -30.48 -38.68
CA GLU A 566 16.00 -31.68 -39.51
C GLU A 566 15.33 -31.42 -40.88
N PRO A 567 15.99 -31.79 -41.99
CA PRO A 567 15.37 -31.72 -43.30
C PRO A 567 14.18 -32.65 -43.28
N GLY A 568 12.97 -32.14 -43.57
CA GLY A 568 11.81 -32.98 -43.71
C GLY A 568 12.06 -34.05 -44.80
N GLN A 569 11.74 -35.29 -44.51
CA GLN A 569 11.65 -36.30 -45.56
C GLN A 569 10.64 -35.80 -46.59
N GLY A 570 11.14 -35.33 -47.71
CA GLY A 570 10.33 -34.87 -48.83
C GLY A 570 9.46 -36.00 -49.28
N GLY A 571 8.20 -35.99 -48.88
CA GLY A 571 7.18 -36.76 -49.56
C GLY A 571 7.05 -36.23 -50.98
N ALA A 572 7.65 -36.94 -51.91
CA ALA A 572 7.36 -36.78 -53.31
C ALA A 572 5.84 -36.85 -53.54
N ARG A 573 5.25 -35.76 -53.98
CA ARG A 573 4.04 -35.74 -54.85
C ARG A 573 4.18 -34.60 -55.84
#